data_8e4693a188a9d43eaaf2463568312a34
#
_entry.id   8e4693a188a9d43eaaf2463568312a34
#
_cell.length_a   1.000
_cell.length_b   1.000
_cell.length_c   1.000
_cell.angle_alpha   90.00
_cell.angle_beta   90.00
_cell.angle_gamma   90.00
#
_symmetry.space_group_name_H-M   'P 1'
#
loop_
_entity.id
_entity.type
_entity.pdbx_description
1 polymer ?
#
loop_
_entity_poly.entity_id
_entity_poly.type
_entity_poly.pdbx_seq_one_letter_code
_entity_poly.pdbx_strand_id
1 'polypeptide(L)'
;MSVRNAGKTIREARIKAGLTQEQLSEGVCSVLSLSRIENGSAGVSPVTFQALMAHAGAPCEVYPIFASRTDFDCFYTLNRARFYLGSWQLSQAYKELNKLEEWNFADNKLYYQEYLYLNGRIQVRSGCTDHHAIYDLFSSALHITRPEIDYSDFHHLLLSIVEIELLIGVAQELLYLGKCDLCYSICSQIASYLTNAEIDYLKKDSLYAEYAIVYTKYLLEMKDYKKALSIADLHRHKMVQNSEDSPLLELTFLTSLGYYHTGEMETAYIYFKNTFYAAHSIDSYYAVMCRNYVLNEHMFALDDYLSQMDDIPQITFPIKKTINTSDLTDGTYDFFSTDVLTIGRLIHELRTEQGLSLTALCHGLCSKSKLSKIENDALQPDVFLTEALLQRLGISERGFTFWGSERESRLYELKFKLTHTRLLTNEQIENYLHQFHSLITKRDTTLMQRYTFDCNLLSSSPEECIQNLHTALAYTLPDFDIRFIYNYHLSHSELSILNNIGFQYRNIDGNKSNLYFAKLLDYLSVHSLDILFINSVFLLT
;
A
#
# COMPACT_ATOMS: atom_id res chain seq x y z
N MET A 1 12.42 10.55 5.83
CA MET A 1 12.22 9.12 6.16
C MET A 1 11.55 9.01 7.51
N SER A 2 10.63 8.09 7.69
CA SER A 2 10.10 7.71 9.00
C SER A 2 10.30 6.22 9.20
N VAL A 3 10.72 5.80 10.40
CA VAL A 3 10.83 4.39 10.77
C VAL A 3 9.75 4.10 11.79
N ARG A 4 8.81 3.25 11.43
CA ARG A 4 7.73 2.80 12.31
C ARG A 4 7.99 1.36 12.73
N ASN A 5 7.73 1.04 13.98
CA ASN A 5 7.77 -0.33 14.47
C ASN A 5 6.37 -0.94 14.33
N ALA A 6 6.23 -1.92 13.44
CA ALA A 6 4.95 -2.57 13.17
C ALA A 6 4.34 -3.19 14.44
N GLY A 7 5.13 -3.89 15.23
CA GLY A 7 4.66 -4.50 16.48
C GLY A 7 4.20 -3.45 17.50
N LYS A 8 4.95 -2.36 17.66
CA LYS A 8 4.56 -1.25 18.53
C LYS A 8 3.27 -0.58 18.04
N THR A 9 3.13 -0.36 16.74
CA THR A 9 1.92 0.23 16.14
C THR A 9 0.70 -0.64 16.39
N ILE A 10 0.81 -1.96 16.17
CA ILE A 10 -0.26 -2.93 16.46
C ILE A 10 -0.62 -2.89 17.95
N ARG A 11 0.38 -2.92 18.84
CA ARG A 11 0.17 -2.87 20.28
C ARG A 11 -0.54 -1.59 20.73
N GLU A 12 -0.13 -0.43 20.22
CA GLU A 12 -0.76 0.85 20.53
C GLU A 12 -2.21 0.90 20.04
N ALA A 13 -2.48 0.41 18.82
CA ALA A 13 -3.83 0.31 18.27
C ALA A 13 -4.71 -0.62 19.15
N ARG A 14 -4.18 -1.80 19.51
CA ARG A 14 -4.88 -2.74 20.41
C ARG A 14 -5.23 -2.14 21.76
N ILE A 15 -4.26 -1.47 22.41
CA ILE A 15 -4.46 -0.85 23.72
C ILE A 15 -5.48 0.29 23.62
N LYS A 16 -5.39 1.13 22.57
CA LYS A 16 -6.35 2.21 22.33
C LYS A 16 -7.77 1.67 22.13
N ALA A 17 -7.91 0.55 21.45
CA ALA A 17 -9.18 -0.14 21.25
C ALA A 17 -9.67 -0.92 22.50
N GLY A 18 -8.86 -1.01 23.57
CA GLY A 18 -9.20 -1.76 24.79
C GLY A 18 -9.20 -3.28 24.63
N LEU A 19 -8.51 -3.81 23.62
CA LEU A 19 -8.54 -5.23 23.26
C LEU A 19 -7.43 -6.03 23.97
N THR A 20 -7.74 -7.30 24.29
CA THR A 20 -6.73 -8.28 24.69
C THR A 20 -5.95 -8.80 23.48
N GLN A 21 -4.82 -9.46 23.69
CA GLN A 21 -4.10 -10.13 22.58
C GLN A 21 -4.91 -11.27 21.97
N GLU A 22 -5.72 -11.98 22.77
CA GLU A 22 -6.61 -13.03 22.31
C GLU A 22 -7.66 -12.48 21.35
N GLN A 23 -8.35 -11.41 21.74
CA GLN A 23 -9.37 -10.75 20.92
C GLN A 23 -8.79 -10.23 19.60
N LEU A 24 -7.63 -9.54 19.64
CA LEU A 24 -7.03 -8.99 18.43
C LEU A 24 -6.55 -10.07 17.46
N SER A 25 -5.98 -11.17 17.98
CA SER A 25 -5.39 -12.22 17.14
C SER A 25 -6.39 -13.23 16.59
N GLU A 26 -7.63 -13.19 17.08
CA GLU A 26 -8.68 -14.15 16.70
C GLU A 26 -8.87 -14.19 15.17
N GLY A 27 -8.86 -15.39 14.60
CA GLY A 27 -8.99 -15.58 13.15
C GLY A 27 -7.72 -15.23 12.34
N VAL A 28 -6.84 -14.36 12.83
CA VAL A 28 -5.66 -13.86 12.10
C VAL A 28 -4.43 -14.71 12.37
N CYS A 29 -3.99 -14.76 13.63
CA CYS A 29 -2.78 -15.49 14.02
C CYS A 29 -2.89 -16.06 15.44
N SER A 30 -1.88 -16.83 15.91
CA SER A 30 -1.87 -17.27 17.29
C SER A 30 -1.54 -16.13 18.26
N VAL A 31 -2.05 -16.18 19.49
CA VAL A 31 -1.72 -15.22 20.56
C VAL A 31 -0.20 -15.12 20.77
N LEU A 32 0.49 -16.26 20.70
CA LEU A 32 1.96 -16.30 20.81
C LEU A 32 2.64 -15.56 19.67
N SER A 33 2.13 -15.70 18.43
CA SER A 33 2.65 -14.96 17.26
C SER A 33 2.42 -13.46 17.43
N LEU A 34 1.23 -13.04 17.84
CA LEU A 34 0.93 -11.63 18.12
C LEU A 34 1.85 -11.06 19.21
N SER A 35 2.04 -11.82 20.31
CA SER A 35 2.94 -11.40 21.39
C SER A 35 4.38 -11.19 20.89
N ARG A 36 4.90 -12.09 20.04
CA ARG A 36 6.23 -11.95 19.43
C ARG A 36 6.32 -10.74 18.48
N ILE A 37 5.27 -10.48 17.71
CA ILE A 37 5.17 -9.32 16.83
C ILE A 37 5.17 -8.04 17.67
N GLU A 38 4.32 -7.94 18.69
CA GLU A 38 4.22 -6.75 19.56
C GLU A 38 5.52 -6.46 20.32
N ASN A 39 6.28 -7.51 20.66
CA ASN A 39 7.59 -7.39 21.33
C ASN A 39 8.77 -7.22 20.36
N GLY A 40 8.51 -7.14 19.04
CA GLY A 40 9.54 -6.94 18.02
C GLY A 40 10.46 -8.16 17.80
N SER A 41 10.11 -9.33 18.36
CA SER A 41 10.89 -10.58 18.18
C SER A 41 10.47 -11.40 16.95
N ALA A 42 9.41 -10.99 16.24
CA ALA A 42 8.98 -11.54 14.96
C ALA A 42 8.53 -10.41 14.03
N GLY A 43 8.78 -10.60 12.73
CA GLY A 43 8.20 -9.76 11.67
C GLY A 43 6.71 -10.07 11.48
N VAL A 44 6.02 -9.21 10.75
CA VAL A 44 4.62 -9.38 10.37
C VAL A 44 4.47 -9.18 8.87
N SER A 45 3.70 -10.05 8.19
CA SER A 45 3.39 -9.86 6.78
C SER A 45 2.44 -8.68 6.58
N PRO A 46 2.46 -8.00 5.41
CA PRO A 46 1.55 -6.89 5.14
C PRO A 46 0.08 -7.24 5.34
N VAL A 47 -0.38 -8.39 4.85
CA VAL A 47 -1.76 -8.84 4.98
C VAL A 47 -2.14 -9.10 6.44
N THR A 48 -1.24 -9.71 7.23
CA THR A 48 -1.46 -9.93 8.67
C THR A 48 -1.50 -8.60 9.42
N PHE A 49 -0.63 -7.66 9.08
CA PHE A 49 -0.64 -6.30 9.65
C PHE A 49 -1.97 -5.60 9.36
N GLN A 50 -2.43 -5.63 8.09
CA GLN A 50 -3.71 -5.02 7.68
C GLN A 50 -4.89 -5.62 8.44
N ALA A 51 -4.94 -6.94 8.58
CA ALA A 51 -6.02 -7.62 9.31
C ALA A 51 -6.03 -7.24 10.79
N LEU A 52 -4.88 -7.23 11.46
CA LEU A 52 -4.77 -6.83 12.87
C LEU A 52 -5.15 -5.36 13.09
N MET A 53 -4.73 -4.46 12.19
CA MET A 53 -5.11 -3.04 12.27
C MET A 53 -6.60 -2.84 12.03
N ALA A 54 -7.21 -3.57 11.09
CA ALA A 54 -8.65 -3.53 10.85
C ALA A 54 -9.44 -4.04 12.07
N HIS A 55 -9.00 -5.13 12.71
CA HIS A 55 -9.59 -5.61 13.96
C HIS A 55 -9.49 -4.59 15.09
N ALA A 56 -8.40 -3.83 15.15
CA ALA A 56 -8.25 -2.74 16.13
C ALA A 56 -9.04 -1.46 15.76
N GLY A 57 -9.76 -1.45 14.62
CA GLY A 57 -10.44 -0.26 14.12
C GLY A 57 -9.49 0.91 13.78
N ALA A 58 -8.24 0.60 13.45
CA ALA A 58 -7.22 1.60 13.20
C ALA A 58 -6.91 1.74 11.70
N PRO A 59 -6.71 2.98 11.19
CA PRO A 59 -6.32 3.19 9.80
C PRO A 59 -4.99 2.52 9.51
N CYS A 60 -4.89 1.89 8.36
CA CYS A 60 -3.71 1.17 7.92
C CYS A 60 -3.17 1.80 6.63
N GLU A 61 -2.22 2.73 6.76
CA GLU A 61 -1.40 3.14 5.64
C GLU A 61 -0.28 2.12 5.45
N VAL A 62 -0.43 1.21 4.51
CA VAL A 62 0.59 0.21 4.23
C VAL A 62 1.34 0.59 2.95
N TYR A 63 2.61 0.94 3.12
CA TYR A 63 3.60 0.77 2.07
C TYR A 63 4.20 -0.62 2.27
N PRO A 64 3.88 -1.60 1.43
CA PRO A 64 4.27 -2.97 1.66
C PRO A 64 5.78 -3.14 1.49
N ILE A 65 6.46 -3.47 2.59
CA ILE A 65 7.82 -4.00 2.55
C ILE A 65 7.70 -5.48 2.83
N PHE A 66 8.11 -6.30 1.88
CA PHE A 66 7.99 -7.75 1.97
C PHE A 66 9.26 -8.38 2.54
N ALA A 67 9.08 -9.36 3.40
CA ALA A 67 10.18 -10.15 3.97
C ALA A 67 10.73 -11.16 2.96
N SER A 68 9.91 -11.62 2.01
CA SER A 68 10.30 -12.61 1.01
C SER A 68 9.71 -12.29 -0.37
N ARG A 69 10.36 -12.75 -1.43
CA ARG A 69 9.88 -12.67 -2.80
C ARG A 69 8.55 -13.41 -2.96
N THR A 70 8.41 -14.55 -2.33
CA THR A 70 7.20 -15.37 -2.36
C THR A 70 5.98 -14.60 -1.82
N ASP A 71 6.11 -13.98 -0.64
CA ASP A 71 5.05 -13.16 -0.03
C ASP A 71 4.68 -11.97 -0.93
N PHE A 72 5.69 -11.32 -1.51
CA PHE A 72 5.51 -10.26 -2.49
C PHE A 72 4.73 -10.73 -3.72
N ASP A 73 5.16 -11.80 -4.38
CA ASP A 73 4.53 -12.29 -5.62
C ASP A 73 3.06 -12.66 -5.38
N CYS A 74 2.74 -13.30 -4.24
CA CYS A 74 1.36 -13.62 -3.87
C CYS A 74 0.51 -12.35 -3.65
N PHE A 75 0.99 -11.43 -2.81
CA PHE A 75 0.30 -10.17 -2.51
C PHE A 75 0.01 -9.35 -3.77
N TYR A 76 1.03 -9.18 -4.62
CA TYR A 76 0.87 -8.41 -5.87
C TYR A 76 -0.04 -9.08 -6.87
N THR A 77 0.02 -10.38 -7.01
CA THR A 77 -0.88 -11.12 -7.91
C THR A 77 -2.33 -10.97 -7.47
N LEU A 78 -2.62 -11.07 -6.17
CA LEU A 78 -3.96 -10.83 -5.61
C LEU A 78 -4.41 -9.36 -5.80
N ASN A 79 -3.53 -8.39 -5.56
CA ASN A 79 -3.87 -6.98 -5.78
C ASN A 79 -4.11 -6.66 -7.25
N ARG A 80 -3.35 -7.23 -8.18
CA ARG A 80 -3.59 -7.10 -9.63
C ARG A 80 -4.94 -7.70 -10.01
N ALA A 81 -5.25 -8.90 -9.50
CA ALA A 81 -6.55 -9.51 -9.73
C ALA A 81 -7.69 -8.62 -9.19
N ARG A 82 -7.54 -8.05 -8.00
CA ARG A 82 -8.49 -7.12 -7.40
C ARG A 82 -8.65 -5.84 -8.24
N PHE A 83 -7.56 -5.27 -8.73
CA PHE A 83 -7.59 -4.10 -9.61
C PHE A 83 -8.33 -4.38 -10.93
N TYR A 84 -7.98 -5.49 -11.62
CA TYR A 84 -8.66 -5.87 -12.85
C TYR A 84 -10.14 -6.19 -12.63
N LEU A 85 -10.47 -6.82 -11.50
CA LEU A 85 -11.86 -7.05 -11.10
C LEU A 85 -12.60 -5.73 -10.88
N GLY A 86 -11.99 -4.77 -10.17
CA GLY A 86 -12.53 -3.43 -9.96
C GLY A 86 -12.81 -2.69 -11.28
N SER A 87 -11.89 -2.82 -12.23
CA SER A 87 -11.98 -2.20 -13.56
C SER A 87 -12.82 -3.00 -14.57
N TRP A 88 -13.55 -4.03 -14.13
CA TRP A 88 -14.37 -4.92 -14.98
C TRP A 88 -13.59 -5.71 -16.05
N GLN A 89 -12.27 -5.80 -15.94
CA GLN A 89 -11.41 -6.58 -16.83
C GLN A 89 -11.33 -8.05 -16.36
N LEU A 90 -12.46 -8.75 -16.42
CA LEU A 90 -12.62 -10.07 -15.78
C LEU A 90 -11.65 -11.13 -16.32
N SER A 91 -11.35 -11.11 -17.62
CA SER A 91 -10.40 -12.05 -18.23
C SER A 91 -8.97 -11.86 -17.69
N GLN A 92 -8.55 -10.61 -17.45
CA GLN A 92 -7.26 -10.31 -16.84
C GLN A 92 -7.25 -10.69 -15.36
N ALA A 93 -8.32 -10.38 -14.61
CA ALA A 93 -8.46 -10.78 -13.23
C ALA A 93 -8.32 -12.30 -13.07
N TYR A 94 -9.00 -13.07 -13.92
CA TYR A 94 -8.93 -14.53 -13.92
C TYR A 94 -7.52 -15.04 -14.25
N LYS A 95 -6.84 -14.44 -15.26
CA LYS A 95 -5.46 -14.80 -15.60
C LYS A 95 -4.49 -14.57 -14.45
N GLU A 96 -4.66 -13.49 -13.68
CA GLU A 96 -3.83 -13.26 -12.50
C GLU A 96 -4.10 -14.31 -11.42
N LEU A 97 -5.35 -14.64 -11.12
CA LEU A 97 -5.66 -15.66 -10.12
C LEU A 97 -5.14 -17.06 -10.52
N ASN A 98 -5.17 -17.40 -11.79
CA ASN A 98 -4.66 -18.71 -12.26
C ASN A 98 -3.16 -18.89 -12.03
N LYS A 99 -2.39 -17.81 -11.90
CA LYS A 99 -0.97 -17.89 -11.50
C LYS A 99 -0.79 -18.45 -10.09
N LEU A 100 -1.83 -18.36 -9.26
CA LEU A 100 -1.83 -18.83 -7.87
C LEU A 100 -2.52 -20.19 -7.69
N GLU A 101 -3.02 -20.81 -8.76
CA GLU A 101 -3.76 -22.09 -8.68
C GLU A 101 -2.91 -23.21 -8.05
N GLU A 102 -1.61 -23.26 -8.37
CA GLU A 102 -0.65 -24.22 -7.81
C GLU A 102 0.08 -23.69 -6.56
N TRP A 103 -0.34 -22.54 -6.04
CA TRP A 103 0.34 -21.89 -4.92
C TRP A 103 0.07 -22.61 -3.60
N ASN A 104 1.11 -22.82 -2.81
CA ASN A 104 0.96 -23.38 -1.48
C ASN A 104 0.56 -22.29 -0.47
N PHE A 105 -0.73 -22.21 -0.15
CA PHE A 105 -1.26 -21.26 0.84
C PHE A 105 -1.14 -21.75 2.29
N ALA A 106 -0.50 -22.91 2.56
CA ALA A 106 -0.43 -23.48 3.90
C ALA A 106 0.21 -22.54 4.93
N ASP A 107 1.14 -21.69 4.50
CA ASP A 107 1.84 -20.75 5.36
C ASP A 107 1.09 -19.45 5.61
N ASN A 108 0.06 -19.11 4.80
CA ASN A 108 -0.71 -17.88 4.97
C ASN A 108 -2.18 -18.03 4.54
N LYS A 109 -3.01 -18.40 5.50
CA LYS A 109 -4.45 -18.59 5.31
C LYS A 109 -5.20 -17.34 4.85
N LEU A 110 -4.70 -16.12 5.14
CA LEU A 110 -5.35 -14.88 4.75
C LEU A 110 -5.23 -14.64 3.25
N TYR A 111 -4.11 -15.00 2.62
CA TYR A 111 -3.98 -14.98 1.17
C TYR A 111 -4.92 -15.99 0.50
N TYR A 112 -5.08 -17.18 1.10
CA TYR A 112 -6.04 -18.15 0.58
C TYR A 112 -7.48 -17.66 0.68
N GLN A 113 -7.85 -17.03 1.79
CA GLN A 113 -9.15 -16.40 1.97
C GLN A 113 -9.42 -15.35 0.87
N GLU A 114 -8.46 -14.46 0.62
CA GLU A 114 -8.58 -13.43 -0.41
C GLU A 114 -8.64 -14.03 -1.83
N TYR A 115 -7.85 -15.06 -2.12
CA TYR A 115 -7.91 -15.79 -3.38
C TYR A 115 -9.31 -16.36 -3.64
N LEU A 116 -9.92 -17.02 -2.66
CA LEU A 116 -11.27 -17.54 -2.78
C LEU A 116 -12.32 -16.45 -2.94
N TYR A 117 -12.18 -15.35 -2.19
CA TYR A 117 -13.06 -14.18 -2.33
C TYR A 117 -13.02 -13.61 -3.76
N LEU A 118 -11.84 -13.35 -4.29
CA LEU A 118 -11.68 -12.82 -5.65
C LEU A 118 -12.22 -13.77 -6.72
N ASN A 119 -12.01 -15.07 -6.55
CA ASN A 119 -12.57 -16.08 -7.45
C ASN A 119 -14.11 -16.03 -7.47
N GLY A 120 -14.74 -15.98 -6.29
CA GLY A 120 -16.19 -15.85 -6.18
C GLY A 120 -16.70 -14.54 -6.81
N ARG A 121 -16.03 -13.43 -6.59
CA ARG A 121 -16.40 -12.12 -7.17
C ARG A 121 -16.27 -12.10 -8.70
N ILE A 122 -15.26 -12.76 -9.26
CA ILE A 122 -15.15 -12.92 -10.72
C ILE A 122 -16.34 -13.72 -11.26
N GLN A 123 -16.73 -14.81 -10.62
CA GLN A 123 -17.88 -15.61 -11.03
C GLN A 123 -19.18 -14.79 -10.98
N VAL A 124 -19.42 -14.04 -9.89
CA VAL A 124 -20.57 -13.13 -9.77
C VAL A 124 -20.59 -12.13 -10.92
N ARG A 125 -19.48 -11.44 -11.17
CA ARG A 125 -19.38 -10.41 -12.23
C ARG A 125 -19.40 -10.97 -13.65
N SER A 126 -19.08 -12.25 -13.81
CA SER A 126 -19.25 -12.98 -15.09
C SER A 126 -20.69 -13.43 -15.36
N GLY A 127 -21.61 -13.15 -14.44
CA GLY A 127 -23.02 -13.55 -14.56
C GLY A 127 -23.27 -15.04 -14.32
N CYS A 128 -22.44 -15.70 -13.52
CA CYS A 128 -22.66 -17.08 -13.11
C CYS A 128 -23.97 -17.19 -12.31
N THR A 129 -24.80 -18.17 -12.66
CA THR A 129 -26.14 -18.41 -12.05
C THR A 129 -26.13 -19.54 -11.04
N ASP A 130 -25.01 -20.21 -10.81
CA ASP A 130 -24.88 -21.24 -9.77
C ASP A 130 -24.66 -20.58 -8.39
N HIS A 131 -25.74 -20.03 -7.84
CA HIS A 131 -25.71 -19.34 -6.55
C HIS A 131 -25.35 -20.24 -5.38
N HIS A 132 -25.59 -21.57 -5.47
CA HIS A 132 -25.15 -22.53 -4.45
C HIS A 132 -23.62 -22.65 -4.43
N ALA A 133 -23.00 -22.84 -5.59
CA ALA A 133 -21.54 -22.96 -5.67
C ALA A 133 -20.83 -21.67 -5.23
N ILE A 134 -21.36 -20.50 -5.61
CA ILE A 134 -20.79 -19.20 -5.19
C ILE A 134 -20.98 -18.98 -3.67
N TYR A 135 -22.15 -19.33 -3.12
CA TYR A 135 -22.39 -19.28 -1.68
C TYR A 135 -21.39 -20.16 -0.93
N ASP A 136 -21.21 -21.41 -1.36
CA ASP A 136 -20.27 -22.35 -0.74
C ASP A 136 -18.83 -21.82 -0.79
N LEU A 137 -18.46 -21.17 -1.89
CA LEU A 137 -17.13 -20.56 -2.05
C LEU A 137 -16.92 -19.42 -1.06
N PHE A 138 -17.85 -18.46 -0.96
CA PHE A 138 -17.75 -17.35 -0.01
C PHE A 138 -17.83 -17.81 1.44
N SER A 139 -18.72 -18.76 1.74
CA SER A 139 -18.85 -19.33 3.07
C SER A 139 -17.58 -20.08 3.49
N SER A 140 -17.02 -20.92 2.60
CA SER A 140 -15.75 -21.61 2.85
C SER A 140 -14.61 -20.64 3.08
N ALA A 141 -14.52 -19.57 2.28
CA ALA A 141 -13.50 -18.52 2.47
C ALA A 141 -13.65 -17.83 3.84
N LEU A 142 -14.87 -17.54 4.26
CA LEU A 142 -15.13 -16.92 5.57
C LEU A 142 -14.79 -17.87 6.72
N HIS A 143 -15.10 -19.15 6.61
CA HIS A 143 -14.80 -20.15 7.63
C HIS A 143 -13.29 -20.39 7.85
N ILE A 144 -12.40 -19.95 6.96
CA ILE A 144 -10.95 -20.02 7.15
C ILE A 144 -10.52 -19.22 8.40
N THR A 145 -11.15 -18.07 8.65
CA THR A 145 -10.84 -17.19 9.79
C THR A 145 -11.95 -17.19 10.85
N ARG A 146 -13.19 -17.52 10.45
CA ARG A 146 -14.39 -17.55 11.30
C ARG A 146 -15.13 -18.87 11.18
N PRO A 147 -14.58 -19.98 11.68
CA PRO A 147 -15.15 -21.32 11.49
C PRO A 147 -16.54 -21.50 12.11
N GLU A 148 -16.86 -20.75 13.16
CA GLU A 148 -18.11 -20.86 13.92
C GLU A 148 -18.99 -19.60 13.82
N ILE A 149 -18.88 -18.85 12.69
CA ILE A 149 -19.65 -17.60 12.55
C ILE A 149 -21.16 -17.88 12.50
N ASP A 150 -21.90 -17.17 13.34
CA ASP A 150 -23.36 -17.13 13.31
C ASP A 150 -23.81 -15.91 12.48
N TYR A 151 -24.41 -16.17 11.30
CA TYR A 151 -24.91 -15.10 10.43
C TYR A 151 -26.07 -14.30 11.04
N SER A 152 -26.68 -14.79 12.13
CA SER A 152 -27.73 -14.05 12.84
C SER A 152 -27.18 -13.10 13.91
N ASP A 153 -25.94 -13.30 14.39
CA ASP A 153 -25.32 -12.51 15.43
C ASP A 153 -23.78 -12.48 15.36
N PHE A 154 -23.22 -11.53 14.62
CA PHE A 154 -21.75 -11.33 14.51
C PHE A 154 -21.30 -9.90 14.83
N HIS A 155 -22.20 -9.04 15.32
CA HIS A 155 -21.89 -7.62 15.55
C HIS A 155 -20.81 -7.40 16.61
N HIS A 156 -20.56 -8.39 17.46
CA HIS A 156 -19.54 -8.37 18.52
C HIS A 156 -18.14 -8.78 18.04
N LEU A 157 -18.04 -9.32 16.82
CA LEU A 157 -16.76 -9.76 16.26
C LEU A 157 -15.95 -8.57 15.73
N LEU A 158 -14.63 -8.70 15.78
CA LEU A 158 -13.71 -7.81 15.06
C LEU A 158 -13.49 -8.38 13.66
N LEU A 159 -13.86 -7.62 12.63
CA LEU A 159 -13.84 -8.09 11.26
C LEU A 159 -12.75 -7.39 10.45
N SER A 160 -12.01 -8.16 9.69
CA SER A 160 -11.14 -7.64 8.64
C SER A 160 -11.97 -7.17 7.43
N ILE A 161 -11.35 -6.37 6.56
CA ILE A 161 -12.02 -5.89 5.33
C ILE A 161 -12.51 -7.03 4.46
N VAL A 162 -11.68 -8.07 4.27
CA VAL A 162 -12.04 -9.25 3.47
C VAL A 162 -13.19 -10.02 4.09
N GLU A 163 -13.25 -10.13 5.42
CA GLU A 163 -14.39 -10.76 6.12
C GLU A 163 -15.70 -9.99 5.91
N ILE A 164 -15.65 -8.65 5.92
CA ILE A 164 -16.83 -7.81 5.61
C ILE A 164 -17.25 -8.01 4.14
N GLU A 165 -16.31 -7.98 3.20
CA GLU A 165 -16.55 -8.21 1.79
C GLU A 165 -17.16 -9.61 1.55
N LEU A 166 -16.68 -10.64 2.26
CA LEU A 166 -17.23 -12.00 2.21
C LEU A 166 -18.65 -12.07 2.77
N LEU A 167 -18.95 -11.41 3.90
CA LEU A 167 -20.28 -11.34 4.46
C LEU A 167 -21.27 -10.66 3.51
N ILE A 168 -20.85 -9.61 2.80
CA ILE A 168 -21.64 -8.95 1.75
C ILE A 168 -21.91 -9.95 0.62
N GLY A 169 -20.89 -10.70 0.18
CA GLY A 169 -21.06 -11.75 -0.84
C GLY A 169 -22.02 -12.87 -0.40
N VAL A 170 -21.85 -13.36 0.82
CA VAL A 170 -22.77 -14.36 1.42
C VAL A 170 -24.20 -13.84 1.45
N ALA A 171 -24.42 -12.58 1.89
CA ALA A 171 -25.75 -11.98 1.93
C ALA A 171 -26.39 -11.90 0.54
N GLN A 172 -25.59 -11.56 -0.50
CA GLN A 172 -26.08 -11.53 -1.89
C GLN A 172 -26.54 -12.91 -2.36
N GLU A 173 -25.75 -13.95 -2.12
CA GLU A 173 -26.10 -15.29 -2.57
C GLU A 173 -27.28 -15.86 -1.77
N LEU A 174 -27.38 -15.58 -0.48
CA LEU A 174 -28.55 -15.94 0.33
C LEU A 174 -29.83 -15.31 -0.21
N LEU A 175 -29.77 -14.07 -0.70
CA LEU A 175 -30.92 -13.42 -1.34
C LEU A 175 -31.37 -14.20 -2.59
N TYR A 176 -30.46 -14.56 -3.48
CA TYR A 176 -30.76 -15.35 -4.68
C TYR A 176 -31.25 -16.77 -4.36
N LEU A 177 -30.83 -17.33 -3.23
CA LEU A 177 -31.32 -18.63 -2.73
C LEU A 177 -32.67 -18.53 -1.97
N GLY A 178 -33.31 -17.34 -1.96
CA GLY A 178 -34.60 -17.11 -1.32
C GLY A 178 -34.56 -17.02 0.22
N LYS A 179 -33.36 -16.94 0.82
CA LYS A 179 -33.17 -16.81 2.29
C LYS A 179 -33.14 -15.35 2.71
N CYS A 180 -34.22 -14.63 2.42
CA CYS A 180 -34.32 -13.16 2.61
C CYS A 180 -34.11 -12.71 4.06
N ASP A 181 -34.57 -13.47 5.05
CA ASP A 181 -34.41 -13.12 6.48
C ASP A 181 -32.94 -13.10 6.90
N LEU A 182 -32.15 -14.09 6.45
CA LEU A 182 -30.71 -14.12 6.73
C LEU A 182 -29.97 -13.02 5.98
N CYS A 183 -30.33 -12.76 4.72
CA CYS A 183 -29.76 -11.63 3.96
C CYS A 183 -30.02 -10.32 4.71
N TYR A 184 -31.22 -10.08 5.17
CA TYR A 184 -31.56 -8.87 5.95
C TYR A 184 -30.78 -8.77 7.25
N SER A 185 -30.67 -9.90 7.99
CA SER A 185 -29.90 -9.94 9.24
C SER A 185 -28.45 -9.53 9.04
N ILE A 186 -27.79 -10.14 8.05
CA ILE A 186 -26.39 -9.81 7.69
C ILE A 186 -26.29 -8.34 7.29
N CYS A 187 -27.13 -7.85 6.38
CA CYS A 187 -27.12 -6.47 5.94
C CYS A 187 -27.29 -5.47 7.09
N SER A 188 -28.22 -5.76 8.02
CA SER A 188 -28.49 -4.90 9.18
C SER A 188 -27.27 -4.80 10.12
N GLN A 189 -26.62 -5.95 10.36
CA GLN A 189 -25.42 -5.98 11.20
C GLN A 189 -24.21 -5.31 10.54
N ILE A 190 -24.01 -5.51 9.22
CA ILE A 190 -22.94 -4.81 8.46
C ILE A 190 -23.15 -3.29 8.53
N ALA A 191 -24.38 -2.80 8.32
CA ALA A 191 -24.66 -1.37 8.39
C ALA A 191 -24.31 -0.78 9.78
N SER A 192 -24.68 -1.48 10.86
CA SER A 192 -24.33 -1.10 12.22
C SER A 192 -22.81 -1.13 12.45
N TYR A 193 -22.16 -2.21 12.00
CA TYR A 193 -20.71 -2.37 12.12
C TYR A 193 -19.95 -1.24 11.42
N LEU A 194 -20.25 -0.99 10.13
CA LEU A 194 -19.61 0.07 9.36
C LEU A 194 -19.84 1.46 9.95
N THR A 195 -20.98 1.72 10.58
CA THR A 195 -21.25 3.00 11.25
C THR A 195 -20.27 3.26 12.38
N ASN A 196 -19.95 2.24 13.17
CA ASN A 196 -19.15 2.36 14.38
C ASN A 196 -17.65 2.07 14.16
N ALA A 197 -17.28 1.40 13.07
CA ALA A 197 -15.89 1.03 12.80
C ALA A 197 -15.04 2.24 12.37
N GLU A 198 -13.85 2.36 12.93
CA GLU A 198 -12.82 3.33 12.52
C GLU A 198 -12.03 2.76 11.31
N ILE A 199 -12.63 2.79 10.13
CA ILE A 199 -11.99 2.38 8.87
C ILE A 199 -11.65 3.65 8.08
N ASP A 200 -10.58 3.61 7.27
CA ASP A 200 -10.27 4.69 6.31
C ASP A 200 -11.52 5.06 5.48
N TYR A 201 -11.77 6.37 5.30
CA TYR A 201 -13.03 6.85 4.75
C TYR A 201 -13.30 6.36 3.32
N LEU A 202 -12.26 6.28 2.45
CA LEU A 202 -12.42 5.79 1.08
C LEU A 202 -12.80 4.31 1.07
N LYS A 203 -12.10 3.51 1.88
CA LYS A 203 -12.40 2.08 2.01
C LYS A 203 -13.77 1.84 2.65
N LYS A 204 -14.14 2.66 3.61
CA LYS A 204 -15.46 2.63 4.26
C LYS A 204 -16.58 2.95 3.27
N ASP A 205 -16.42 3.97 2.44
CA ASP A 205 -17.39 4.33 1.41
C ASP A 205 -17.54 3.23 0.33
N SER A 206 -16.44 2.59 -0.07
CA SER A 206 -16.46 1.44 -0.98
C SER A 206 -17.23 0.25 -0.38
N LEU A 207 -16.99 -0.09 0.90
CA LEU A 207 -17.74 -1.15 1.59
C LEU A 207 -19.23 -0.81 1.73
N TYR A 208 -19.55 0.45 2.03
CA TYR A 208 -20.96 0.89 2.06
C TYR A 208 -21.63 0.79 0.69
N ALA A 209 -20.91 1.07 -0.39
CA ALA A 209 -21.44 0.94 -1.74
C ALA A 209 -21.74 -0.52 -2.10
N GLU A 210 -20.83 -1.45 -1.78
CA GLU A 210 -21.06 -2.88 -1.98
C GLU A 210 -22.23 -3.40 -1.13
N TYR A 211 -22.28 -2.99 0.14
CA TYR A 211 -23.44 -3.26 1.02
C TYR A 211 -24.73 -2.71 0.42
N ALA A 212 -24.73 -1.47 -0.06
CA ALA A 212 -25.91 -0.82 -0.62
C ALA A 212 -26.46 -1.55 -1.86
N ILE A 213 -25.59 -2.12 -2.68
CA ILE A 213 -26.00 -2.96 -3.82
C ILE A 213 -26.85 -4.14 -3.33
N VAL A 214 -26.36 -4.89 -2.35
CA VAL A 214 -27.08 -6.08 -1.84
C VAL A 214 -28.36 -5.68 -1.14
N TYR A 215 -28.30 -4.66 -0.29
CA TYR A 215 -29.47 -4.20 0.45
C TYR A 215 -30.54 -3.59 -0.47
N THR A 216 -30.15 -2.89 -1.54
CA THR A 216 -31.10 -2.41 -2.55
C THR A 216 -31.77 -3.57 -3.29
N LYS A 217 -31.02 -4.61 -3.70
CA LYS A 217 -31.59 -5.83 -4.31
C LYS A 217 -32.61 -6.49 -3.37
N TYR A 218 -32.29 -6.59 -2.07
CA TYR A 218 -33.23 -7.08 -1.06
C TYR A 218 -34.51 -6.22 -0.99
N LEU A 219 -34.39 -4.89 -0.95
CA LEU A 219 -35.54 -3.99 -0.91
C LEU A 219 -36.41 -4.07 -2.16
N LEU A 220 -35.81 -4.26 -3.34
CA LEU A 220 -36.55 -4.49 -4.59
C LEU A 220 -37.35 -5.79 -4.53
N GLU A 221 -36.78 -6.86 -3.99
CA GLU A 221 -37.48 -8.14 -3.79
C GLU A 221 -38.64 -7.99 -2.79
N MET A 222 -38.44 -7.22 -1.73
CA MET A 222 -39.48 -6.87 -0.75
C MET A 222 -40.48 -5.82 -1.27
N LYS A 223 -40.31 -5.29 -2.48
CA LYS A 223 -41.16 -4.27 -3.12
C LYS A 223 -41.18 -2.92 -2.38
N ASP A 224 -40.14 -2.64 -1.56
CA ASP A 224 -39.94 -1.32 -0.95
C ASP A 224 -39.14 -0.42 -1.91
N TYR A 225 -39.77 -0.09 -3.04
CA TYR A 225 -39.12 0.60 -4.15
C TYR A 225 -38.61 1.99 -3.81
N LYS A 226 -39.33 2.73 -2.94
CA LYS A 226 -38.92 4.08 -2.53
C LYS A 226 -37.63 4.06 -1.73
N LYS A 227 -37.52 3.12 -0.78
CA LYS A 227 -36.34 2.96 0.03
C LYS A 227 -35.17 2.41 -0.82
N ALA A 228 -35.46 1.46 -1.72
CA ALA A 228 -34.48 0.94 -2.67
C ALA A 228 -33.85 2.06 -3.49
N LEU A 229 -34.66 2.94 -4.10
CA LEU A 229 -34.19 4.09 -4.87
C LEU A 229 -33.34 5.03 -4.01
N SER A 230 -33.81 5.36 -2.81
CA SER A 230 -33.10 6.29 -1.92
C SER A 230 -31.71 5.78 -1.54
N ILE A 231 -31.56 4.48 -1.24
CA ILE A 231 -30.29 3.86 -0.88
C ILE A 231 -29.34 3.80 -2.08
N ALA A 232 -29.83 3.30 -3.23
CA ALA A 232 -29.00 3.19 -4.42
C ALA A 232 -28.47 4.54 -4.88
N ASP A 233 -29.34 5.55 -4.97
CA ASP A 233 -28.96 6.88 -5.47
C ASP A 233 -28.03 7.63 -4.50
N LEU A 234 -28.22 7.49 -3.19
CA LEU A 234 -27.32 8.05 -2.18
C LEU A 234 -25.88 7.54 -2.36
N HIS A 235 -25.73 6.22 -2.45
CA HIS A 235 -24.39 5.63 -2.55
C HIS A 235 -23.79 5.81 -3.96
N ARG A 236 -24.59 5.83 -5.01
CA ARG A 236 -24.15 6.22 -6.36
C ARG A 236 -23.54 7.61 -6.37
N HIS A 237 -24.18 8.60 -5.75
CA HIS A 237 -23.65 9.96 -5.66
C HIS A 237 -22.31 10.02 -4.90
N LYS A 238 -22.16 9.26 -3.82
CA LYS A 238 -20.89 9.18 -3.08
C LYS A 238 -19.77 8.60 -3.95
N MET A 239 -20.06 7.54 -4.72
CA MET A 239 -19.06 6.92 -5.61
C MET A 239 -18.61 7.90 -6.70
N VAL A 240 -19.52 8.67 -7.27
CA VAL A 240 -19.17 9.73 -8.25
C VAL A 240 -18.26 10.79 -7.60
N GLN A 241 -18.54 11.21 -6.37
CA GLN A 241 -17.74 12.22 -5.66
C GLN A 241 -16.32 11.70 -5.33
N ASN A 242 -16.18 10.42 -5.03
CA ASN A 242 -14.90 9.79 -4.69
C ASN A 242 -14.12 9.29 -5.91
N SER A 243 -14.68 9.43 -7.12
CA SER A 243 -14.11 8.88 -8.36
C SER A 243 -13.88 7.35 -8.30
N GLU A 244 -14.78 6.63 -7.63
CA GLU A 244 -14.75 5.17 -7.45
C GLU A 244 -15.67 4.49 -8.47
N ASP A 245 -15.10 3.79 -9.45
CA ASP A 245 -15.84 3.25 -10.58
C ASP A 245 -16.42 1.84 -10.32
N SER A 246 -15.81 1.08 -9.44
CA SER A 246 -16.11 -0.37 -9.28
C SER A 246 -17.59 -0.69 -8.97
N PRO A 247 -18.24 -0.07 -7.96
CA PRO A 247 -19.65 -0.31 -7.66
C PRO A 247 -20.61 0.60 -8.44
N LEU A 248 -20.10 1.63 -9.13
CA LEU A 248 -20.91 2.67 -9.74
C LEU A 248 -21.88 2.12 -10.80
N LEU A 249 -21.43 1.18 -11.63
CA LEU A 249 -22.27 0.57 -12.67
C LEU A 249 -23.49 -0.14 -12.07
N GLU A 250 -23.27 -0.97 -11.06
CA GLU A 250 -24.36 -1.71 -10.40
C GLU A 250 -25.32 -0.77 -9.68
N LEU A 251 -24.82 0.25 -8.98
CA LEU A 251 -25.65 1.26 -8.31
C LEU A 251 -26.47 2.05 -9.31
N THR A 252 -25.91 2.40 -10.48
CA THR A 252 -26.64 3.11 -11.53
C THR A 252 -27.76 2.26 -12.12
N PHE A 253 -27.50 0.95 -12.33
CA PHE A 253 -28.54 0.00 -12.74
C PHE A 253 -29.66 -0.11 -11.69
N LEU A 254 -29.32 -0.24 -10.41
CA LEU A 254 -30.30 -0.35 -9.33
C LEU A 254 -31.10 0.95 -9.16
N THR A 255 -30.48 2.09 -9.40
CA THR A 255 -31.16 3.40 -9.42
C THR A 255 -32.19 3.44 -10.57
N SER A 256 -31.83 2.93 -11.77
CA SER A 256 -32.80 2.84 -12.88
C SER A 256 -34.00 1.96 -12.54
N LEU A 257 -33.79 0.82 -11.89
CA LEU A 257 -34.88 -0.03 -11.41
C LEU A 257 -35.76 0.66 -10.35
N GLY A 258 -35.13 1.41 -9.44
CA GLY A 258 -35.84 2.20 -8.44
C GLY A 258 -36.79 3.22 -9.07
N TYR A 259 -36.32 4.02 -10.02
CA TYR A 259 -37.16 4.98 -10.77
C TYR A 259 -38.25 4.29 -11.58
N TYR A 260 -37.92 3.17 -12.23
CA TYR A 260 -38.90 2.37 -12.98
C TYR A 260 -40.08 1.92 -12.09
N HIS A 261 -39.78 1.28 -10.95
CA HIS A 261 -40.81 0.77 -10.05
C HIS A 261 -41.56 1.87 -9.27
N THR A 262 -41.00 3.08 -9.15
CA THR A 262 -41.70 4.25 -8.58
C THR A 262 -42.58 4.99 -9.59
N GLY A 263 -42.54 4.61 -10.87
CA GLY A 263 -43.34 5.17 -11.93
C GLY A 263 -42.73 6.41 -12.63
N GLU A 264 -41.47 6.72 -12.33
CA GLU A 264 -40.74 7.83 -12.94
C GLU A 264 -40.04 7.36 -14.24
N MET A 265 -40.87 7.04 -15.25
CA MET A 265 -40.43 6.33 -16.46
C MET A 265 -39.39 7.09 -17.29
N GLU A 266 -39.49 8.39 -17.44
CA GLU A 266 -38.52 9.20 -18.20
C GLU A 266 -37.13 9.19 -17.52
N THR A 267 -37.11 9.35 -16.20
CA THR A 267 -35.88 9.30 -15.41
C THR A 267 -35.29 7.89 -15.45
N ALA A 268 -36.11 6.85 -15.26
CA ALA A 268 -35.68 5.46 -15.35
C ALA A 268 -35.00 5.17 -16.70
N TYR A 269 -35.60 5.62 -17.79
CA TYR A 269 -35.06 5.45 -19.14
C TYR A 269 -33.67 6.09 -19.30
N ILE A 270 -33.47 7.31 -18.81
CA ILE A 270 -32.17 7.99 -18.87
C ILE A 270 -31.09 7.17 -18.13
N TYR A 271 -31.42 6.67 -16.94
CA TYR A 271 -30.49 5.86 -16.16
C TYR A 271 -30.21 4.49 -16.79
N PHE A 272 -31.21 3.79 -17.34
CA PHE A 272 -31.01 2.54 -18.09
C PHE A 272 -30.11 2.74 -19.31
N LYS A 273 -30.33 3.81 -20.05
CA LYS A 273 -29.51 4.20 -21.19
C LYS A 273 -28.05 4.45 -20.78
N ASN A 274 -27.83 5.24 -19.74
CA ASN A 274 -26.47 5.52 -19.24
C ASN A 274 -25.78 4.23 -18.75
N THR A 275 -26.51 3.38 -18.02
CA THR A 275 -26.02 2.08 -17.58
C THR A 275 -25.66 1.19 -18.75
N PHE A 276 -26.53 1.15 -19.79
CA PHE A 276 -26.28 0.35 -20.99
C PHE A 276 -24.96 0.76 -21.68
N TYR A 277 -24.76 2.05 -21.91
CA TYR A 277 -23.53 2.54 -22.55
C TYR A 277 -22.28 2.23 -21.73
N ALA A 278 -22.32 2.49 -20.43
CA ALA A 278 -21.21 2.16 -19.54
C ALA A 278 -20.91 0.66 -19.53
N ALA A 279 -21.95 -0.19 -19.40
CA ALA A 279 -21.81 -1.64 -19.40
C ALA A 279 -21.31 -2.19 -20.74
N HIS A 280 -21.79 -1.63 -21.86
CA HIS A 280 -21.35 -2.04 -23.20
C HIS A 280 -19.87 -1.71 -23.45
N SER A 281 -19.41 -0.56 -22.97
CA SER A 281 -18.01 -0.16 -23.14
C SER A 281 -16.99 -1.05 -22.44
N ILE A 282 -17.44 -1.81 -21.43
CA ILE A 282 -16.61 -2.75 -20.65
C ILE A 282 -17.04 -4.21 -20.83
N ASP A 283 -17.87 -4.49 -21.81
CA ASP A 283 -18.40 -5.82 -22.13
C ASP A 283 -19.05 -6.52 -20.92
N SER A 284 -19.81 -5.76 -20.13
CA SER A 284 -20.48 -6.27 -18.93
C SER A 284 -21.87 -6.82 -19.25
N TYR A 285 -22.26 -7.92 -18.57
CA TYR A 285 -23.59 -8.53 -18.71
C TYR A 285 -24.74 -7.56 -18.34
N TYR A 286 -24.49 -6.50 -17.60
CA TYR A 286 -25.47 -5.44 -17.33
C TYR A 286 -25.98 -4.75 -18.60
N ALA A 287 -25.21 -4.74 -19.68
CA ALA A 287 -25.69 -4.24 -20.98
C ALA A 287 -26.86 -5.10 -21.47
N VAL A 288 -26.74 -6.42 -21.37
CA VAL A 288 -27.81 -7.36 -21.74
C VAL A 288 -29.02 -7.21 -20.82
N MET A 289 -28.80 -7.04 -19.51
CA MET A 289 -29.89 -6.82 -18.54
C MET A 289 -30.65 -5.53 -18.83
N CYS A 290 -29.95 -4.42 -19.04
CA CYS A 290 -30.57 -3.14 -19.38
C CYS A 290 -31.39 -3.24 -20.67
N ARG A 291 -30.81 -3.86 -21.72
CA ARG A 291 -31.50 -4.10 -22.99
C ARG A 291 -32.78 -4.91 -22.80
N ASN A 292 -32.72 -6.01 -22.07
CA ASN A 292 -33.85 -6.88 -21.83
C ASN A 292 -34.96 -6.17 -21.04
N TYR A 293 -34.62 -5.39 -20.02
CA TYR A 293 -35.59 -4.61 -19.25
C TYR A 293 -36.34 -3.63 -20.14
N VAL A 294 -35.62 -2.89 -20.94
CA VAL A 294 -36.21 -1.87 -21.81
C VAL A 294 -37.05 -2.47 -22.92
N LEU A 295 -36.62 -3.60 -23.51
CA LEU A 295 -37.37 -4.30 -24.58
C LEU A 295 -38.63 -5.01 -24.05
N ASN A 296 -38.52 -5.69 -22.89
CA ASN A 296 -39.62 -6.50 -22.35
C ASN A 296 -40.75 -5.64 -21.77
N GLU A 297 -40.41 -4.45 -21.26
CA GLU A 297 -41.39 -3.56 -20.62
C GLU A 297 -41.93 -2.47 -21.55
N HIS A 298 -41.76 -2.63 -22.88
CA HIS A 298 -42.31 -1.71 -23.90
C HIS A 298 -41.95 -0.24 -23.68
N MET A 299 -40.72 0.07 -23.25
CA MET A 299 -40.22 1.44 -23.27
C MET A 299 -39.88 1.87 -24.70
N PHE A 300 -40.94 2.10 -25.52
CA PHE A 300 -40.92 2.23 -26.98
C PHE A 300 -40.01 3.28 -27.58
N ALA A 301 -39.55 4.26 -26.82
CA ALA A 301 -38.55 5.22 -27.30
C ALA A 301 -37.17 4.61 -27.55
N LEU A 302 -36.95 3.36 -27.14
CA LEU A 302 -35.64 2.70 -27.25
C LEU A 302 -35.47 1.95 -28.60
N ASP A 303 -36.57 1.49 -29.23
CA ASP A 303 -36.47 0.83 -30.53
C ASP A 303 -35.95 1.80 -31.61
N ASP A 304 -36.39 3.06 -31.59
CA ASP A 304 -35.83 4.12 -32.43
C ASP A 304 -34.39 4.46 -32.06
N TYR A 305 -34.02 4.27 -30.82
CA TYR A 305 -32.69 4.62 -30.31
C TYR A 305 -31.68 3.49 -30.44
N LEU A 306 -32.11 2.24 -30.27
CA LEU A 306 -31.26 1.05 -30.51
C LEU A 306 -30.99 0.86 -32.00
N SER A 307 -31.92 1.23 -32.89
CA SER A 307 -31.69 1.27 -34.33
C SER A 307 -30.71 2.38 -34.74
N GLN A 308 -30.62 3.46 -33.97
CA GLN A 308 -29.62 4.52 -34.15
C GLN A 308 -28.26 4.17 -33.49
N MET A 309 -28.18 3.16 -32.64
CA MET A 309 -26.94 2.73 -32.00
C MET A 309 -25.96 2.08 -32.98
N ASP A 310 -26.43 1.42 -34.02
CA ASP A 310 -25.57 0.89 -35.08
C ASP A 310 -24.91 2.04 -35.89
N ASP A 311 -25.51 3.24 -35.87
CA ASP A 311 -25.04 4.46 -36.54
C ASP A 311 -24.32 5.43 -35.58
N ILE A 312 -24.20 5.16 -34.26
CA ILE A 312 -23.39 6.01 -33.40
C ILE A 312 -21.95 5.91 -33.88
N PRO A 313 -21.37 7.00 -34.43
CA PRO A 313 -19.95 7.01 -34.71
C PRO A 313 -19.26 6.59 -33.41
N GLN A 314 -18.47 5.54 -33.47
CA GLN A 314 -17.62 5.17 -32.33
C GLN A 314 -17.01 6.46 -31.86
N ILE A 315 -17.42 6.95 -30.69
CA ILE A 315 -16.75 8.08 -30.07
C ILE A 315 -15.37 7.54 -29.72
N THR A 316 -14.50 7.56 -30.74
CA THR A 316 -13.09 7.40 -30.56
C THR A 316 -12.68 8.61 -29.76
N PHE A 317 -12.64 8.47 -28.43
CA PHE A 317 -11.95 9.43 -27.62
C PHE A 317 -10.61 9.70 -28.29
N PRO A 318 -10.19 10.95 -28.46
CA PRO A 318 -8.92 11.28 -29.12
C PRO A 318 -7.73 10.51 -28.53
N ILE A 319 -7.84 10.11 -27.29
CA ILE A 319 -6.90 9.25 -26.54
C ILE A 319 -6.66 7.89 -27.22
N LYS A 320 -7.67 7.26 -27.83
CA LYS A 320 -7.48 5.98 -28.57
C LYS A 320 -6.66 6.10 -29.86
N LYS A 321 -6.51 7.31 -30.40
CA LYS A 321 -5.71 7.56 -31.62
C LYS A 321 -4.25 7.91 -31.37
N THR A 322 -3.89 8.31 -30.14
CA THR A 322 -2.55 8.81 -29.80
C THR A 322 -1.76 7.88 -28.89
N ILE A 323 -2.41 6.91 -28.26
CA ILE A 323 -1.74 5.91 -27.44
C ILE A 323 -1.75 4.61 -28.23
N ASN A 324 -0.57 4.19 -28.67
CA ASN A 324 -0.37 2.89 -29.27
C ASN A 324 -0.71 1.86 -28.16
N THR A 325 -1.71 1.00 -28.38
CA THR A 325 -2.10 0.00 -27.37
C THR A 325 -0.98 -1.00 -27.07
N SER A 326 0.02 -1.13 -27.96
CA SER A 326 1.27 -1.83 -27.67
C SER A 326 2.09 -1.14 -26.58
N ASP A 327 2.07 0.19 -26.49
CA ASP A 327 2.80 0.95 -25.48
C ASP A 327 2.11 0.86 -24.11
N LEU A 328 0.81 0.61 -24.07
CA LEU A 328 0.07 0.32 -22.83
C LEU A 328 0.30 -1.11 -22.32
N THR A 329 0.69 -2.03 -23.20
CA THR A 329 1.04 -3.41 -22.81
C THR A 329 2.48 -3.53 -22.32
N ASP A 330 3.33 -2.53 -22.54
CA ASP A 330 4.72 -2.49 -22.10
C ASP A 330 4.90 -2.06 -20.63
N GLY A 331 3.82 -2.06 -19.83
CA GLY A 331 3.92 -1.87 -18.39
C GLY A 331 4.19 -0.44 -17.92
N THR A 332 4.35 0.54 -18.83
CA THR A 332 4.62 1.95 -18.48
C THR A 332 3.49 2.63 -17.72
N TYR A 333 2.28 2.04 -17.72
CA TYR A 333 1.12 2.49 -16.93
C TYR A 333 0.57 1.40 -16.02
N ASP A 334 1.31 0.33 -15.79
CA ASP A 334 0.94 -0.67 -14.82
C ASP A 334 1.26 -0.12 -13.42
N PHE A 335 0.24 0.40 -12.73
CA PHE A 335 0.35 0.82 -11.33
C PHE A 335 0.88 -0.30 -10.42
N PHE A 336 0.89 -1.51 -10.90
CA PHE A 336 1.41 -2.70 -10.27
C PHE A 336 2.60 -3.26 -11.03
N SER A 337 3.43 -2.40 -11.66
CA SER A 337 4.68 -2.84 -12.25
C SER A 337 5.42 -3.73 -11.25
N THR A 338 5.61 -4.98 -11.60
CA THR A 338 6.31 -5.95 -10.74
C THR A 338 7.81 -5.69 -10.70
N ASP A 339 8.28 -4.68 -11.44
CA ASP A 339 9.70 -4.54 -11.69
C ASP A 339 10.45 -3.77 -10.60
N VAL A 340 9.76 -3.04 -9.71
CA VAL A 340 10.44 -2.18 -8.71
C VAL A 340 9.77 -2.25 -7.35
N LEU A 341 9.66 -3.43 -6.74
CA LEU A 341 8.80 -3.52 -5.57
C LEU A 341 9.48 -4.11 -4.33
N THR A 342 10.64 -4.69 -4.49
CA THR A 342 11.51 -5.01 -3.36
C THR A 342 12.63 -3.98 -3.27
N ILE A 343 13.07 -3.69 -2.06
CA ILE A 343 14.23 -2.81 -1.85
C ILE A 343 15.46 -3.33 -2.55
N GLY A 344 15.66 -4.66 -2.55
CA GLY A 344 16.78 -5.28 -3.22
C GLY A 344 16.76 -5.04 -4.73
N ARG A 345 15.60 -5.22 -5.35
CA ARG A 345 15.43 -5.00 -6.78
C ARG A 345 15.56 -3.52 -7.16
N LEU A 346 14.98 -2.61 -6.38
CA LEU A 346 15.16 -1.18 -6.58
C LEU A 346 16.64 -0.79 -6.56
N ILE A 347 17.40 -1.27 -5.56
CA ILE A 347 18.84 -1.02 -5.48
C ILE A 347 19.57 -1.58 -6.69
N HIS A 348 19.23 -2.82 -7.13
CA HIS A 348 19.80 -3.45 -8.31
C HIS A 348 19.59 -2.63 -9.57
N GLU A 349 18.36 -2.19 -9.83
CA GLU A 349 18.01 -1.45 -11.04
C GLU A 349 18.67 -0.08 -11.07
N LEU A 350 18.56 0.70 -10.00
CA LEU A 350 19.25 1.99 -9.92
C LEU A 350 20.77 1.88 -10.07
N ARG A 351 21.37 0.84 -9.47
CA ARG A 351 22.81 0.59 -9.61
C ARG A 351 23.18 0.26 -11.06
N THR A 352 22.43 -0.61 -11.71
CA THR A 352 22.71 -1.04 -13.08
C THR A 352 22.45 0.08 -14.09
N GLU A 353 21.40 0.86 -13.90
CA GLU A 353 21.10 2.04 -14.69
C GLU A 353 22.24 3.07 -14.66
N GLN A 354 22.82 3.27 -13.47
CA GLN A 354 23.98 4.15 -13.29
C GLN A 354 25.32 3.49 -13.68
N GLY A 355 25.32 2.24 -14.15
CA GLY A 355 26.53 1.51 -14.55
C GLY A 355 27.47 1.17 -13.39
N LEU A 356 26.98 1.16 -12.13
CA LEU A 356 27.81 0.94 -10.95
C LEU A 356 28.09 -0.54 -10.73
N SER A 357 29.35 -0.86 -10.36
CA SER A 357 29.68 -2.20 -9.90
C SER A 357 29.18 -2.44 -8.47
N LEU A 358 28.93 -3.72 -8.12
CA LEU A 358 28.63 -4.08 -6.73
C LEU A 358 29.66 -3.54 -5.74
N THR A 359 30.96 -3.62 -6.12
CA THR A 359 32.07 -3.17 -5.29
C THR A 359 32.04 -1.66 -5.06
N ALA A 360 31.69 -0.88 -6.09
CA ALA A 360 31.61 0.58 -5.98
C ALA A 360 30.48 1.01 -5.02
N LEU A 361 29.29 0.41 -5.17
CA LEU A 361 28.16 0.78 -4.31
C LEU A 361 28.34 0.34 -2.86
N CYS A 362 28.83 -0.88 -2.61
CA CYS A 362 28.94 -1.41 -1.25
C CYS A 362 30.22 -0.99 -0.51
N HIS A 363 31.11 -0.23 -1.14
CA HIS A 363 32.40 0.16 -0.55
C HIS A 363 32.24 0.77 0.86
N GLY A 364 32.88 0.18 1.87
CA GLY A 364 32.78 0.60 3.26
C GLY A 364 31.41 0.41 3.96
N LEU A 365 30.33 0.09 3.23
CA LEU A 365 29.00 -0.13 3.82
C LEU A 365 28.76 -1.58 4.18
N CYS A 366 29.07 -2.49 3.26
CA CYS A 366 28.90 -3.93 3.48
C CYS A 366 29.78 -4.73 2.51
N SER A 367 29.80 -6.07 2.69
CA SER A 367 30.51 -6.92 1.73
C SER A 367 29.77 -7.04 0.41
N LYS A 368 30.52 -7.26 -0.70
CA LYS A 368 29.95 -7.51 -2.02
C LYS A 368 28.95 -8.68 -2.01
N SER A 369 29.24 -9.74 -1.25
CA SER A 369 28.33 -10.88 -1.11
C SER A 369 27.05 -10.50 -0.37
N LYS A 370 27.10 -9.61 0.63
CA LYS A 370 25.91 -9.12 1.33
C LYS A 370 25.04 -8.28 0.39
N LEU A 371 25.63 -7.36 -0.38
CA LEU A 371 24.88 -6.56 -1.35
C LEU A 371 24.24 -7.44 -2.44
N SER A 372 24.97 -8.41 -2.99
CA SER A 372 24.41 -9.34 -3.98
C SER A 372 23.22 -10.14 -3.43
N LYS A 373 23.25 -10.55 -2.16
CA LYS A 373 22.10 -11.22 -1.53
C LYS A 373 20.91 -10.27 -1.34
N ILE A 374 21.17 -9.00 -1.04
CA ILE A 374 20.13 -7.97 -0.93
C ILE A 374 19.49 -7.76 -2.29
N GLU A 375 20.27 -7.57 -3.35
CA GLU A 375 19.76 -7.35 -4.71
C GLU A 375 18.96 -8.52 -5.28
N ASN A 376 19.22 -9.74 -4.80
CA ASN A 376 18.47 -10.95 -5.18
C ASN A 376 17.37 -11.32 -4.16
N ASP A 377 17.01 -10.41 -3.26
CA ASP A 377 16.00 -10.60 -2.21
C ASP A 377 16.27 -11.80 -1.26
N ALA A 378 17.51 -12.31 -1.25
CA ALA A 378 17.93 -13.39 -0.37
C ALA A 378 18.31 -12.91 1.05
N LEU A 379 18.41 -11.61 1.25
CA LEU A 379 18.70 -10.97 2.52
C LEU A 379 18.03 -9.60 2.58
N GLN A 380 17.25 -9.36 3.62
CA GLN A 380 16.70 -8.02 3.88
C GLN A 380 17.75 -7.14 4.57
N PRO A 381 18.09 -5.97 4.03
CA PRO A 381 18.97 -5.01 4.70
C PRO A 381 18.25 -4.35 5.88
N ASP A 382 19.02 -3.94 6.89
CA ASP A 382 18.51 -3.04 7.91
C ASP A 382 18.22 -1.64 7.33
N VAL A 383 17.40 -0.87 8.04
CA VAL A 383 16.94 0.44 7.56
C VAL A 383 18.09 1.41 7.28
N PHE A 384 19.14 1.41 8.11
CA PHE A 384 20.25 2.34 7.97
C PHE A 384 21.19 1.97 6.82
N LEU A 385 21.38 0.67 6.56
CA LEU A 385 22.10 0.21 5.38
C LEU A 385 21.31 0.52 4.10
N THR A 386 19.99 0.33 4.12
CA THR A 386 19.10 0.70 3.01
C THR A 386 19.19 2.20 2.70
N GLU A 387 19.10 3.04 3.74
CA GLU A 387 19.23 4.49 3.62
C GLU A 387 20.56 4.86 2.95
N ALA A 388 21.67 4.30 3.41
CA ALA A 388 22.99 4.62 2.88
C ALA A 388 23.17 4.18 1.42
N LEU A 389 22.64 2.99 1.05
CA LEU A 389 22.70 2.49 -0.33
C LEU A 389 21.86 3.37 -1.28
N LEU A 390 20.61 3.72 -0.89
CA LEU A 390 19.76 4.60 -1.70
C LEU A 390 20.36 6.00 -1.84
N GLN A 391 20.93 6.56 -0.78
CA GLN A 391 21.60 7.87 -0.83
C GLN A 391 22.80 7.85 -1.79
N ARG A 392 23.62 6.78 -1.82
CA ARG A 392 24.71 6.64 -2.79
C ARG A 392 24.24 6.51 -4.24
N LEU A 393 23.01 6.05 -4.43
CA LEU A 393 22.33 6.03 -5.72
C LEU A 393 21.62 7.36 -6.05
N GLY A 394 21.80 8.39 -5.21
CA GLY A 394 21.25 9.74 -5.40
C GLY A 394 19.77 9.87 -5.05
N ILE A 395 19.18 8.88 -4.39
CA ILE A 395 17.75 8.87 -4.02
C ILE A 395 17.57 9.41 -2.60
N SER A 396 16.66 10.38 -2.46
CA SER A 396 16.29 10.90 -1.15
C SER A 396 15.41 9.89 -0.39
N GLU A 397 15.79 9.63 0.86
CA GLU A 397 15.01 8.80 1.78
C GLU A 397 13.69 9.45 2.24
N ARG A 398 13.45 10.72 1.94
CA ARG A 398 12.27 11.48 2.44
C ARG A 398 10.94 10.95 1.90
N GLY A 399 10.96 10.30 0.74
CA GLY A 399 9.79 9.66 0.12
C GLY A 399 9.43 8.29 0.67
N PHE A 400 10.25 7.72 1.57
CA PHE A 400 10.07 6.35 2.03
C PHE A 400 9.69 6.27 3.51
N THR A 401 8.77 5.37 3.84
CA THR A 401 8.47 4.94 5.21
C THR A 401 8.91 3.48 5.35
N PHE A 402 9.79 3.21 6.31
CA PHE A 402 10.29 1.87 6.57
C PHE A 402 9.68 1.31 7.86
N TRP A 403 9.38 0.02 7.83
CA TRP A 403 9.00 -0.74 9.01
C TRP A 403 10.25 -1.46 9.55
N GLY A 404 10.76 -0.97 10.67
CA GLY A 404 11.95 -1.52 11.32
C GLY A 404 11.63 -2.25 12.63
N SER A 405 12.66 -2.83 13.22
CA SER A 405 12.65 -3.34 14.59
C SER A 405 12.50 -2.20 15.61
N GLU A 406 12.19 -2.54 16.86
CA GLU A 406 12.16 -1.56 17.95
C GLU A 406 13.52 -0.87 18.13
N ARG A 407 14.62 -1.61 17.98
CA ARG A 407 15.99 -1.06 17.99
C ARG A 407 16.17 0.00 16.90
N GLU A 408 15.77 -0.29 15.66
CA GLU A 408 15.89 0.66 14.54
C GLU A 408 15.01 1.89 14.74
N SER A 409 13.78 1.71 15.20
CA SER A 409 12.87 2.81 15.52
C SER A 409 13.45 3.72 16.61
N ARG A 410 14.02 3.13 17.67
CA ARG A 410 14.67 3.90 18.75
C ARG A 410 15.92 4.64 18.29
N LEU A 411 16.77 3.99 17.50
CA LEU A 411 17.95 4.63 16.90
C LEU A 411 17.54 5.80 16.00
N TYR A 412 16.49 5.63 15.21
CA TYR A 412 16.00 6.71 14.35
C TYR A 412 15.44 7.89 15.16
N GLU A 413 14.70 7.64 16.22
CA GLU A 413 14.24 8.68 17.15
C GLU A 413 15.40 9.47 17.76
N LEU A 414 16.46 8.77 18.20
CA LEU A 414 17.66 9.39 18.74
C LEU A 414 18.42 10.19 17.66
N LYS A 415 18.56 9.64 16.44
CA LYS A 415 19.12 10.35 15.28
C LYS A 415 18.36 11.65 15.03
N PHE A 416 17.02 11.61 15.05
CA PHE A 416 16.18 12.80 14.87
C PHE A 416 16.45 13.85 15.96
N LYS A 417 16.49 13.46 17.24
CA LYS A 417 16.78 14.36 18.36
C LYS A 417 18.16 14.99 18.25
N LEU A 418 19.18 14.20 17.89
CA LEU A 418 20.56 14.67 17.71
C LEU A 418 20.75 15.55 16.46
N THR A 419 19.84 15.50 15.50
CA THR A 419 19.82 16.43 14.37
C THR A 419 19.18 17.78 14.74
N HIS A 420 18.25 17.81 15.71
CA HIS A 420 17.49 19.00 16.09
C HIS A 420 17.89 19.51 17.48
N THR A 421 19.16 19.83 17.64
CA THR A 421 19.79 20.14 18.95
C THR A 421 19.53 21.55 19.46
N ARG A 422 18.95 22.48 18.68
CA ARG A 422 18.82 23.93 19.04
C ARG A 422 18.20 24.20 20.41
N LEU A 423 17.39 23.27 20.93
CA LEU A 423 16.71 23.41 22.23
C LEU A 423 17.22 22.42 23.28
N LEU A 424 18.31 21.71 23.01
CA LEU A 424 18.88 20.71 23.91
C LEU A 424 20.03 21.30 24.71
N THR A 425 20.16 20.88 25.98
CA THR A 425 21.36 21.16 26.81
C THR A 425 22.43 20.12 26.48
N ASN A 426 23.72 20.47 26.82
CA ASN A 426 24.82 19.51 26.65
C ASN A 426 24.57 18.20 27.40
N GLU A 427 24.00 18.24 28.60
CA GLU A 427 23.64 17.05 29.38
C GLU A 427 22.62 16.18 28.64
N GLN A 428 21.63 16.78 27.97
CA GLN A 428 20.66 16.04 27.16
C GLN A 428 21.31 15.41 25.92
N ILE A 429 22.23 16.14 25.27
CA ILE A 429 22.99 15.62 24.12
C ILE A 429 23.85 14.43 24.57
N GLU A 430 24.60 14.55 25.67
CA GLU A 430 25.40 13.44 26.24
C GLU A 430 24.53 12.22 26.54
N ASN A 431 23.37 12.39 27.16
CA ASN A 431 22.45 11.30 27.45
C ASN A 431 21.94 10.61 26.18
N TYR A 432 21.58 11.37 25.13
CA TYR A 432 21.12 10.79 23.87
C TYR A 432 22.26 10.07 23.14
N LEU A 433 23.48 10.59 23.15
CA LEU A 433 24.67 9.92 22.61
C LEU A 433 24.95 8.62 23.36
N HIS A 434 24.87 8.61 24.69
CA HIS A 434 25.04 7.39 25.47
C HIS A 434 23.96 6.33 25.14
N GLN A 435 22.69 6.73 25.05
CA GLN A 435 21.62 5.83 24.63
C GLN A 435 21.85 5.29 23.22
N PHE A 436 22.25 6.15 22.27
CA PHE A 436 22.54 5.75 20.90
C PHE A 436 23.69 4.72 20.85
N HIS A 437 24.78 5.01 21.56
CA HIS A 437 25.94 4.11 21.63
C HIS A 437 25.61 2.74 22.24
N SER A 438 24.72 2.69 23.24
CA SER A 438 24.29 1.43 23.86
C SER A 438 23.52 0.50 22.91
N LEU A 439 22.94 1.05 21.84
CA LEU A 439 22.13 0.31 20.85
C LEU A 439 22.93 -0.12 19.61
N ILE A 440 24.17 0.31 19.46
CA ILE A 440 25.00 0.03 18.28
C ILE A 440 26.20 -0.87 18.61
N THR A 441 26.73 -1.52 17.58
CA THR A 441 27.91 -2.36 17.67
C THR A 441 28.96 -1.91 16.66
N LYS A 442 30.21 -2.35 16.83
CA LYS A 442 31.31 -2.07 15.88
C LYS A 442 31.02 -2.57 14.44
N ARG A 443 30.05 -3.43 14.26
CA ARG A 443 29.64 -3.96 12.94
C ARG A 443 28.64 -3.04 12.21
N ASP A 444 28.01 -2.13 12.93
CA ASP A 444 27.04 -1.19 12.40
C ASP A 444 27.76 0.05 11.83
N THR A 445 28.49 -0.11 10.73
CA THR A 445 29.40 0.90 10.14
C THR A 445 28.74 2.27 9.96
N THR A 446 27.56 2.32 9.37
CA THR A 446 26.80 3.56 9.13
C THR A 446 26.34 4.23 10.43
N LEU A 447 25.98 3.46 11.44
CA LEU A 447 25.59 3.95 12.76
C LEU A 447 26.80 4.41 13.58
N MET A 448 27.93 3.70 13.46
CA MET A 448 29.20 4.17 14.06
C MET A 448 29.68 5.48 13.44
N GLN A 449 29.57 5.62 12.11
CA GLN A 449 29.82 6.88 11.42
C GLN A 449 28.93 7.99 11.98
N ARG A 450 27.63 7.74 12.06
CA ARG A 450 26.66 8.72 12.58
C ARG A 450 26.94 9.08 14.03
N TYR A 451 27.17 8.11 14.91
CA TYR A 451 27.53 8.36 16.31
C TYR A 451 28.76 9.25 16.44
N THR A 452 29.86 8.91 15.73
CA THR A 452 31.10 9.69 15.77
C THR A 452 30.90 11.10 15.20
N PHE A 453 30.08 11.27 14.17
CA PHE A 453 29.68 12.57 13.66
C PHE A 453 28.93 13.39 14.71
N ASP A 454 27.95 12.80 15.40
CA ASP A 454 27.15 13.50 16.41
C ASP A 454 27.95 13.83 17.69
N CYS A 455 29.04 13.11 17.99
CA CYS A 455 29.95 13.47 19.09
C CYS A 455 30.56 14.88 18.91
N ASN A 456 30.64 15.41 17.69
CA ASN A 456 31.08 16.77 17.43
C ASN A 456 30.19 17.85 18.05
N LEU A 457 28.96 17.55 18.41
CA LEU A 457 28.06 18.47 19.11
C LEU A 457 28.61 18.89 20.48
N LEU A 458 29.55 18.11 21.04
CA LEU A 458 30.18 18.37 22.33
C LEU A 458 31.68 18.73 22.21
N SER A 459 32.23 18.74 20.99
CA SER A 459 33.66 19.09 20.78
C SER A 459 33.96 20.51 21.12
N SER A 460 35.12 20.75 21.74
CA SER A 460 35.53 22.04 22.30
C SER A 460 36.43 22.85 21.36
N SER A 461 37.02 22.23 20.33
CA SER A 461 37.88 22.92 19.37
C SER A 461 37.62 22.49 17.93
N PRO A 462 37.89 23.36 16.94
CA PRO A 462 37.79 23.00 15.52
C PRO A 462 38.73 21.87 15.11
N GLU A 463 39.90 21.74 15.70
CA GLU A 463 40.88 20.69 15.44
C GLU A 463 40.34 19.33 15.89
N GLU A 464 39.75 19.26 17.08
CA GLU A 464 39.06 18.08 17.59
C GLU A 464 37.89 17.69 16.68
N CYS A 465 37.07 18.66 16.27
CA CYS A 465 35.98 18.44 15.31
C CYS A 465 36.49 17.82 14.02
N ILE A 466 37.54 18.35 13.42
CA ILE A 466 38.11 17.84 12.17
C ILE A 466 38.61 16.40 12.36
N GLN A 467 39.28 16.09 13.45
CA GLN A 467 39.75 14.74 13.74
C GLN A 467 38.58 13.73 13.86
N ASN A 468 37.54 14.10 14.59
CA ASN A 468 36.33 13.29 14.75
C ASN A 468 35.60 13.09 13.41
N LEU A 469 35.50 14.14 12.59
CA LEU A 469 34.87 14.07 11.26
C LEU A 469 35.64 13.16 10.31
N HIS A 470 36.98 13.21 10.30
CA HIS A 470 37.78 12.27 9.54
C HIS A 470 37.64 10.85 10.05
N THR A 471 37.55 10.66 11.36
CA THR A 471 37.29 9.34 11.96
C THR A 471 35.89 8.82 11.56
N ALA A 472 34.88 9.69 11.61
CA ALA A 472 33.54 9.36 11.15
C ALA A 472 33.52 8.95 9.67
N LEU A 473 34.21 9.71 8.82
CA LEU A 473 34.31 9.42 7.39
C LEU A 473 34.97 8.06 7.11
N ALA A 474 36.03 7.75 7.87
CA ALA A 474 36.80 6.52 7.69
C ALA A 474 36.00 5.23 7.96
N TYR A 475 34.88 5.28 8.68
CA TYR A 475 34.01 4.09 8.86
C TYR A 475 33.44 3.57 7.53
N THR A 476 33.08 4.46 6.60
CA THR A 476 32.49 4.09 5.31
C THR A 476 33.41 4.37 4.12
N LEU A 477 34.41 5.24 4.30
CA LEU A 477 35.39 5.63 3.29
C LEU A 477 36.80 5.66 3.90
N PRO A 478 37.39 4.48 4.21
CA PRO A 478 38.67 4.40 4.93
C PRO A 478 39.86 5.05 4.19
N ASP A 479 39.83 5.03 2.86
CA ASP A 479 40.91 5.53 2.00
C ASP A 479 40.52 6.80 1.24
N PHE A 480 39.60 7.62 1.82
CA PHE A 480 39.07 8.80 1.14
C PHE A 480 40.13 9.91 1.00
N ASP A 481 40.26 10.41 -0.22
CA ASP A 481 41.01 11.61 -0.56
C ASP A 481 40.13 12.59 -1.34
N ILE A 482 39.92 13.80 -0.80
CA ILE A 482 39.08 14.84 -1.41
C ILE A 482 39.50 15.20 -2.83
N ARG A 483 40.79 15.04 -3.17
CA ARG A 483 41.32 15.32 -4.52
C ARG A 483 40.73 14.39 -5.58
N PHE A 484 40.33 13.20 -5.19
CA PHE A 484 39.79 12.14 -6.03
C PHE A 484 38.30 11.87 -5.74
N ILE A 485 37.55 12.87 -5.30
CA ILE A 485 36.13 12.75 -4.90
C ILE A 485 35.27 12.07 -5.95
N TYR A 486 35.56 12.22 -7.24
CA TYR A 486 34.82 11.59 -8.32
C TYR A 486 34.95 10.05 -8.42
N ASN A 487 35.91 9.48 -7.70
CA ASN A 487 36.08 8.03 -7.63
C ASN A 487 35.11 7.37 -6.64
N TYR A 488 34.33 8.17 -5.91
CA TYR A 488 33.44 7.69 -4.85
C TYR A 488 31.98 8.02 -5.17
N HIS A 489 31.08 7.12 -4.76
CA HIS A 489 29.64 7.37 -4.73
C HIS A 489 29.25 7.71 -3.28
N LEU A 490 28.95 8.98 -3.05
CA LEU A 490 28.82 9.52 -1.70
C LEU A 490 27.35 9.54 -1.26
N SER A 491 27.08 9.07 -0.06
CA SER A 491 25.79 9.24 0.61
C SER A 491 25.63 10.67 1.14
N HIS A 492 24.39 11.03 1.47
CA HIS A 492 24.09 12.32 2.12
C HIS A 492 24.90 12.50 3.42
N SER A 493 25.07 11.46 4.23
CA SER A 493 25.85 11.51 5.47
C SER A 493 27.32 11.81 5.19
N GLU A 494 27.91 11.20 4.17
CA GLU A 494 29.30 11.42 3.77
C GLU A 494 29.52 12.84 3.23
N LEU A 495 28.60 13.34 2.39
CA LEU A 495 28.63 14.72 1.90
C LEU A 495 28.49 15.74 3.04
N SER A 496 27.62 15.48 4.02
CA SER A 496 27.46 16.33 5.20
C SER A 496 28.73 16.36 6.06
N ILE A 497 29.40 15.21 6.24
CA ILE A 497 30.69 15.17 6.95
C ILE A 497 31.74 15.99 6.21
N LEU A 498 31.88 15.81 4.89
CA LEU A 498 32.86 16.56 4.08
C LEU A 498 32.60 18.06 4.10
N ASN A 499 31.33 18.46 4.05
CA ASN A 499 30.94 19.85 4.17
C ASN A 499 31.32 20.43 5.56
N ASN A 500 31.06 19.68 6.63
CA ASN A 500 31.47 20.11 7.98
C ASN A 500 33.00 20.19 8.13
N ILE A 501 33.77 19.28 7.52
CA ILE A 501 35.25 19.40 7.49
C ILE A 501 35.66 20.72 6.82
N GLY A 502 35.07 21.03 5.65
CA GLY A 502 35.31 22.28 4.95
C GLY A 502 34.98 23.50 5.82
N PHE A 503 33.86 23.46 6.54
CA PHE A 503 33.44 24.52 7.46
C PHE A 503 34.42 24.71 8.62
N GLN A 504 34.89 23.64 9.27
CA GLN A 504 35.85 23.74 10.37
C GLN A 504 37.20 24.30 9.91
N TYR A 505 37.65 23.94 8.68
CA TYR A 505 38.87 24.52 8.13
C TYR A 505 38.79 26.03 7.86
N ARG A 506 37.61 26.63 7.79
CA ARG A 506 37.42 28.06 7.46
C ARG A 506 38.25 28.99 8.35
N ASN A 507 38.39 28.67 9.64
CA ASN A 507 39.10 29.49 10.62
C ASN A 507 40.54 29.02 10.86
N ILE A 508 40.98 27.87 10.30
CA ILE A 508 42.29 27.27 10.51
C ILE A 508 43.14 27.37 9.24
N ASP A 509 42.59 26.97 8.11
CA ASP A 509 43.25 26.89 6.81
C ASP A 509 42.27 27.18 5.68
N GLY A 510 42.15 28.43 5.28
CA GLY A 510 41.24 28.88 4.25
C GLY A 510 41.44 28.19 2.87
N ASN A 511 42.67 27.76 2.55
CA ASN A 511 42.96 27.06 1.30
C ASN A 511 42.35 25.66 1.32
N LYS A 512 42.45 24.96 2.45
CA LYS A 512 41.79 23.66 2.61
C LYS A 512 40.26 23.79 2.60
N SER A 513 39.72 24.78 3.30
CA SER A 513 38.28 25.06 3.26
C SER A 513 37.79 25.24 1.83
N ASN A 514 38.44 26.11 1.06
CA ASN A 514 38.10 26.36 -0.34
C ASN A 514 38.20 25.07 -1.22
N LEU A 515 39.22 24.23 -0.96
CA LEU A 515 39.38 22.95 -1.66
C LEU A 515 38.19 22.04 -1.41
N TYR A 516 37.75 21.89 -0.15
CA TYR A 516 36.60 21.04 0.18
C TYR A 516 35.32 21.55 -0.49
N PHE A 517 35.01 22.84 -0.37
CA PHE A 517 33.81 23.42 -0.95
C PHE A 517 33.81 23.38 -2.48
N ALA A 518 34.93 23.70 -3.13
CA ALA A 518 35.04 23.60 -4.59
C ALA A 518 34.80 22.19 -5.08
N LYS A 519 35.40 21.18 -4.45
CA LYS A 519 35.23 19.76 -4.81
C LYS A 519 33.84 19.26 -4.54
N LEU A 520 33.15 19.68 -3.47
CA LEU A 520 31.77 19.33 -3.21
C LEU A 520 30.82 19.95 -4.24
N LEU A 521 31.00 21.23 -4.59
CA LEU A 521 30.19 21.89 -5.62
C LEU A 521 30.37 21.20 -6.99
N ASP A 522 31.60 20.90 -7.36
CA ASP A 522 31.89 20.18 -8.58
C ASP A 522 31.20 18.79 -8.58
N TYR A 523 31.32 18.05 -7.48
CA TYR A 523 30.70 16.73 -7.33
C TYR A 523 29.18 16.79 -7.50
N LEU A 524 28.51 17.74 -6.81
CA LEU A 524 27.05 17.93 -6.87
C LEU A 524 26.58 18.38 -8.27
N SER A 525 27.42 19.10 -9.02
CA SER A 525 27.08 19.57 -10.37
C SER A 525 27.13 18.45 -11.43
N VAL A 526 27.95 17.43 -11.21
CA VAL A 526 28.20 16.35 -12.18
C VAL A 526 27.29 15.13 -11.95
N HIS A 527 26.91 14.89 -10.70
CA HIS A 527 26.08 13.74 -10.36
C HIS A 527 24.59 14.07 -10.48
N SER A 528 23.83 13.20 -11.16
CA SER A 528 22.36 13.30 -11.24
C SER A 528 21.77 12.88 -9.89
N LEU A 529 21.53 13.86 -9.01
CA LEU A 529 21.00 13.65 -7.66
C LEU A 529 19.55 14.15 -7.60
N ASP A 530 18.74 13.48 -6.79
CA ASP A 530 17.39 13.94 -6.47
C ASP A 530 17.42 15.37 -5.88
N ILE A 531 16.52 16.24 -6.34
CA ILE A 531 16.46 17.64 -5.89
C ILE A 531 16.26 17.76 -4.37
N LEU A 532 15.54 16.82 -3.76
CA LEU A 532 15.37 16.77 -2.31
C LEU A 532 16.68 16.38 -1.61
N PHE A 533 17.48 15.54 -2.25
CA PHE A 533 18.80 15.17 -1.78
C PHE A 533 19.75 16.38 -1.81
N ILE A 534 19.82 17.10 -2.93
CA ILE A 534 20.63 18.30 -3.09
C ILE A 534 20.24 19.35 -2.05
N ASN A 535 18.93 19.63 -1.92
CA ASN A 535 18.42 20.60 -0.95
C ASN A 535 18.76 20.22 0.49
N SER A 536 18.76 18.92 0.82
CA SER A 536 19.11 18.47 2.17
C SER A 536 20.58 18.66 2.50
N VAL A 537 21.48 18.56 1.54
CA VAL A 537 22.91 18.89 1.70
C VAL A 537 23.10 20.39 1.92
N PHE A 538 22.46 21.23 1.11
CA PHE A 538 22.59 22.68 1.24
C PHE A 538 21.92 23.28 2.49
N LEU A 539 20.83 22.70 2.97
CA LEU A 539 20.15 23.19 4.18
C LEU A 539 20.88 22.84 5.49
N LEU A 540 21.85 21.92 5.45
CA LEU A 540 22.67 21.56 6.59
C LEU A 540 23.99 22.33 6.64
N THR A 541 24.26 23.17 5.66
CA THR A 541 25.37 24.14 5.61
C THR A 541 24.96 25.53 6.09
#